data_2cc5cfdebf688f87768c5760df411ae3
#
_entry.id   2cc5cfdebf688f87768c5760df411ae3
#
_cell.length_a   1.000
_cell.length_b   1.000
_cell.length_c   1.000
_cell.angle_alpha   90.00
_cell.angle_beta   90.00
_cell.angle_gamma   90.00
#
_symmetry.space_group_name_H-M   'P 1'
#
loop_
_entity.id
_entity.type
_entity.pdbx_description
1 polymer ?
#
loop_
_entity_poly.entity_id
_entity_poly.type
_entity_poly.pdbx_seq_one_letter_code
_entity_poly.pdbx_strand_id
1 'polypeptide(L)'
;LRMSDIIGLKVGDIRGKSKPIIVEHKTGKRKPIFIDNLREEILLYTEGKEENDWLFPSRQQGRHITRDRVYQIYADIAEKLGRDDIGTHTLRKTFGYHYYKKTRDIATLMFIFNHSSQAITKRYIGITEDEIGASLRGFKLGV
;
A
#
# COMPACT_ATOMS: atom_id res chain seq x y z
N LEU A 1 3.94 2.96 -3.56
CA LEU A 1 3.73 2.68 -4.99
C LEU A 1 2.26 2.87 -5.36
N ARG A 2 2.01 3.27 -6.59
CA ARG A 2 0.68 3.30 -7.19
C ARG A 2 0.36 1.94 -7.81
N MET A 3 -0.90 1.69 -8.08
CA MET A 3 -1.31 0.45 -8.74
C MET A 3 -0.58 0.22 -10.07
N SER A 4 -0.43 1.27 -10.88
CA SER A 4 0.32 1.19 -12.15
C SER A 4 1.78 0.75 -11.99
N ASP A 5 2.38 0.99 -10.83
CA ASP A 5 3.75 0.59 -10.55
C ASP A 5 3.86 -0.88 -10.12
N ILE A 6 2.75 -1.46 -9.66
CA ILE A 6 2.71 -2.81 -9.07
C ILE A 6 2.27 -3.86 -10.08
N ILE A 7 1.22 -3.56 -10.87
CA ILE A 7 0.60 -4.55 -11.77
C ILE A 7 1.54 -5.06 -12.87
N GLY A 8 2.53 -4.26 -13.27
CA GLY A 8 3.51 -4.60 -14.29
C GLY A 8 4.81 -5.22 -13.75
N LEU A 9 4.86 -5.58 -12.46
CA LEU A 9 6.04 -6.24 -11.89
C LEU A 9 6.13 -7.70 -12.33
N LYS A 10 7.36 -8.14 -12.49
CA LYS A 10 7.71 -9.55 -12.65
C LYS A 10 8.15 -10.17 -11.32
N VAL A 11 8.10 -11.48 -11.25
CA VAL A 11 8.55 -12.23 -10.07
C VAL A 11 9.98 -11.86 -9.71
N GLY A 12 10.89 -11.81 -10.69
CA GLY A 12 12.29 -11.45 -10.50
C GLY A 12 12.54 -10.02 -10.03
N ASP A 13 11.54 -9.13 -10.12
CA ASP A 13 11.69 -7.76 -9.62
C ASP A 13 11.73 -7.71 -8.09
N ILE A 14 11.08 -8.68 -7.41
CA ILE A 14 10.91 -8.65 -5.95
C ILE A 14 11.38 -9.91 -5.23
N ARG A 15 11.28 -11.10 -5.84
CA ARG A 15 11.61 -12.38 -5.17
C ARG A 15 13.05 -12.40 -4.69
N GLY A 16 13.25 -12.73 -3.42
CA GLY A 16 14.58 -12.80 -2.79
C GLY A 16 15.27 -11.46 -2.54
N LYS A 17 14.58 -10.33 -2.77
CA LYS A 17 15.14 -8.99 -2.56
C LYS A 17 14.56 -8.34 -1.31
N SER A 18 15.42 -7.75 -0.50
CA SER A 18 15.02 -6.96 0.69
C SER A 18 14.61 -5.52 0.33
N LYS A 19 15.30 -4.95 -0.65
CA LYS A 19 15.15 -3.55 -1.06
C LYS A 19 15.16 -3.43 -2.59
N PRO A 20 14.17 -4.00 -3.29
CA PRO A 20 14.09 -3.82 -4.73
C PRO A 20 13.86 -2.36 -5.10
N ILE A 21 14.38 -1.96 -6.27
CA ILE A 21 14.20 -0.63 -6.84
C ILE A 21 13.13 -0.73 -7.91
N ILE A 22 12.04 -0.02 -7.71
CA ILE A 22 10.93 0.04 -8.66
C ILE A 22 10.96 1.39 -9.38
N VAL A 23 10.75 1.38 -10.69
CA VAL A 23 10.60 2.60 -11.49
C VAL A 23 9.14 2.99 -11.49
N GLU A 24 8.84 4.18 -10.96
CA GLU A 24 7.48 4.71 -10.97
C GLU A 24 7.02 4.99 -12.40
N HIS A 25 5.93 4.40 -12.81
CA HIS A 25 5.39 4.55 -14.18
C HIS A 25 5.07 6.01 -14.55
N LYS A 26 4.51 6.77 -13.60
CA LYS A 26 4.10 8.16 -13.85
C LYS A 26 5.26 9.14 -13.93
N THR A 27 6.31 8.95 -13.15
CA THR A 27 7.39 9.93 -12.96
C THR A 27 8.73 9.47 -13.51
N GLY A 28 8.87 8.18 -13.85
CA GLY A 28 10.15 7.58 -14.23
C GLY A 28 11.18 7.52 -13.09
N LYS A 29 10.81 7.96 -11.88
CA LYS A 29 11.72 7.97 -10.73
C LYS A 29 11.95 6.57 -10.20
N ARG A 30 13.20 6.29 -9.85
CA ARG A 30 13.60 5.04 -9.20
C ARG A 30 13.30 5.15 -7.70
N LYS A 31 12.48 4.27 -7.18
CA LYS A 31 12.10 4.24 -5.78
C LYS A 31 12.47 2.91 -5.13
N PRO A 32 13.32 2.91 -4.09
CA PRO A 32 13.53 1.71 -3.30
C PRO A 32 12.28 1.43 -2.47
N ILE A 33 11.91 0.15 -2.39
CA ILE A 33 10.86 -0.32 -1.49
C ILE A 33 11.44 -1.33 -0.51
N PHE A 34 10.97 -1.29 0.73
CA PHE A 34 11.44 -2.17 1.80
C PHE A 34 10.38 -3.24 2.02
N ILE A 35 10.70 -4.49 1.72
CA ILE A 35 9.79 -5.63 1.73
C ILE A 35 10.31 -6.84 2.52
N ASP A 36 11.30 -6.62 3.39
CA ASP A 36 11.83 -7.69 4.23
C ASP A 36 10.77 -8.36 5.09
N ASN A 37 9.84 -7.57 5.59
CA ASN A 37 8.71 -8.03 6.40
C ASN A 37 7.66 -8.84 5.62
N LEU A 38 7.78 -8.92 4.29
CA LEU A 38 6.91 -9.69 3.40
C LEU A 38 7.65 -10.83 2.69
N ARG A 39 8.89 -11.12 3.12
CA ARG A 39 9.76 -12.05 2.42
C ARG A 39 9.16 -13.45 2.31
N GLU A 40 8.62 -13.96 3.41
CA GLU A 40 8.02 -15.30 3.46
C GLU A 40 6.77 -15.38 2.58
N GLU A 41 5.89 -14.37 2.66
CA GLU A 41 4.68 -14.29 1.86
C GLU A 41 4.99 -14.19 0.36
N ILE A 42 6.02 -13.42 0.00
CA ILE A 42 6.47 -13.29 -1.41
C ILE A 42 7.01 -14.63 -1.91
N LEU A 43 7.85 -15.31 -1.12
CA LEU A 43 8.39 -16.60 -1.50
C LEU A 43 7.28 -17.64 -1.70
N LEU A 44 6.34 -17.71 -0.76
CA LEU A 44 5.18 -18.62 -0.84
C LEU A 44 4.31 -18.31 -2.07
N TYR A 45 3.99 -17.03 -2.29
CA TYR A 45 3.16 -16.59 -3.42
C TYR A 45 3.81 -16.86 -4.78
N THR A 46 5.15 -16.79 -4.85
CA THR A 46 5.92 -16.98 -6.08
C THR A 46 6.45 -18.38 -6.26
N GLU A 47 6.10 -19.32 -5.39
CA GLU A 47 6.47 -20.72 -5.52
C GLU A 47 6.01 -21.30 -6.87
N GLY A 48 6.91 -21.99 -7.57
CA GLY A 48 6.64 -22.57 -8.89
C GLY A 48 6.56 -21.59 -10.05
N LYS A 49 6.81 -20.28 -9.81
CA LYS A 49 6.84 -19.26 -10.86
C LYS A 49 8.29 -18.99 -11.32
N GLU A 50 8.45 -18.68 -12.60
CA GLU A 50 9.73 -18.26 -13.16
C GLU A 50 10.01 -16.77 -12.92
N GLU A 51 11.29 -16.35 -12.98
CA GLU A 51 11.69 -14.94 -12.77
C GLU A 51 11.03 -13.98 -13.77
N ASN A 52 10.79 -14.43 -15.00
CA ASN A 52 10.16 -13.62 -16.06
C ASN A 52 8.64 -13.64 -16.04
N ASP A 53 8.02 -14.42 -15.16
CA ASP A 53 6.57 -14.45 -15.01
C ASP A 53 6.07 -13.12 -14.45
N TRP A 54 4.86 -12.74 -14.86
CA TRP A 54 4.18 -11.61 -14.22
C TRP A 54 3.84 -11.93 -12.77
N LEU A 55 4.15 -11.00 -11.87
CA LEU A 55 3.79 -11.15 -10.45
C LEU A 55 2.28 -11.28 -10.29
N PHE A 56 1.53 -10.49 -11.06
CA PHE A 56 0.07 -10.51 -11.10
C PHE A 56 -0.40 -10.83 -12.53
N PRO A 57 -0.44 -12.12 -12.90
CA PRO A 57 -0.81 -12.51 -14.25
C PRO A 57 -2.30 -12.24 -14.52
N SER A 58 -2.60 -11.90 -15.78
CA SER A 58 -3.95 -11.88 -16.30
C SER A 58 -4.44 -13.30 -16.61
N ARG A 59 -5.76 -13.48 -16.70
CA ARG A 59 -6.34 -14.70 -17.30
C ARG A 59 -6.00 -14.84 -18.78
N GLN A 60 -5.68 -13.75 -19.47
CA GLN A 60 -5.17 -13.78 -20.84
C GLN A 60 -3.68 -14.10 -20.80
N GLN A 61 -3.27 -15.15 -21.48
CA GLN A 61 -1.87 -15.59 -21.53
C GLN A 61 -0.92 -14.45 -21.94
N GLY A 62 0.25 -14.42 -21.30
CA GLY A 62 1.36 -13.51 -21.63
C GLY A 62 1.16 -12.06 -21.17
N ARG A 63 0.10 -11.74 -20.44
CA ARG A 63 -0.18 -10.39 -19.96
C ARG A 63 -0.30 -10.32 -18.44
N HIS A 64 0.03 -9.19 -17.86
CA HIS A 64 -0.28 -8.88 -16.46
C HIS A 64 -1.74 -8.41 -16.32
N ILE A 65 -2.25 -8.42 -15.10
CA ILE A 65 -3.56 -7.88 -14.75
C ILE A 65 -3.66 -6.39 -15.17
N THR A 66 -4.82 -5.98 -15.64
CA THR A 66 -5.08 -4.57 -16.01
C THR A 66 -5.60 -3.77 -14.83
N ARG A 67 -5.47 -2.45 -14.90
CA ARG A 67 -6.07 -1.53 -13.92
C ARG A 67 -7.58 -1.73 -13.82
N ASP A 68 -8.26 -1.82 -14.95
CA ASP A 68 -9.72 -1.98 -15.01
C ASP A 68 -10.15 -3.28 -14.31
N ARG A 69 -9.38 -4.36 -14.50
CA ARG A 69 -9.68 -5.62 -13.81
C ARG A 69 -9.48 -5.49 -12.29
N VAL A 70 -8.48 -4.77 -11.84
CA VAL A 70 -8.29 -4.49 -10.41
C VAL A 70 -9.43 -3.64 -9.86
N TYR A 71 -9.85 -2.59 -10.58
CA TYR A 71 -11.03 -1.80 -10.19
C TYR A 71 -12.29 -2.66 -10.07
N GLN A 72 -12.51 -3.56 -11.03
CA GLN A 72 -13.65 -4.47 -10.98
C GLN A 72 -13.60 -5.40 -9.77
N ILE A 73 -12.43 -5.94 -9.42
CA ILE A 73 -12.24 -6.76 -8.22
C ILE A 73 -12.62 -5.97 -6.95
N TYR A 74 -12.20 -4.70 -6.85
CA TYR A 74 -12.59 -3.86 -5.72
C TYR A 74 -14.09 -3.57 -5.70
N ALA A 75 -14.71 -3.32 -6.85
CA ALA A 75 -16.15 -3.12 -6.95
C ALA A 75 -16.94 -4.37 -6.51
N ASP A 76 -16.52 -5.54 -6.97
CA ASP A 76 -17.12 -6.82 -6.56
C ASP A 76 -17.01 -7.06 -5.04
N ILE A 77 -15.86 -6.69 -4.45
CA ILE A 77 -15.64 -6.78 -2.99
C ILE A 77 -16.52 -5.78 -2.25
N ALA A 78 -16.60 -4.54 -2.73
CA ALA A 78 -17.42 -3.49 -2.15
C ALA A 78 -18.90 -3.89 -2.12
N GLU A 79 -19.40 -4.42 -3.22
CA GLU A 79 -20.77 -4.93 -3.33
C GLU A 79 -21.05 -6.05 -2.34
N LYS A 80 -20.16 -7.05 -2.25
CA LYS A 80 -20.28 -8.17 -1.30
C LYS A 80 -20.27 -7.73 0.16
N LEU A 81 -19.57 -6.64 0.48
CA LEU A 81 -19.49 -6.09 1.82
C LEU A 81 -20.57 -5.02 2.11
N GLY A 82 -21.41 -4.68 1.12
CA GLY A 82 -22.39 -3.60 1.24
C GLY A 82 -21.76 -2.24 1.52
N ARG A 83 -20.57 -1.96 0.96
CA ARG A 83 -19.80 -0.74 1.17
C ARG A 83 -19.55 -0.02 -0.14
N ASP A 84 -19.60 1.31 -0.11
CA ASP A 84 -19.33 2.20 -1.26
C ASP A 84 -17.97 2.93 -1.18
N ASP A 85 -17.25 2.79 -0.05
CA ASP A 85 -15.99 3.47 0.24
C ASP A 85 -14.74 2.64 -0.12
N ILE A 86 -14.89 1.45 -0.69
CA ILE A 86 -13.78 0.58 -1.07
C ILE A 86 -13.30 0.92 -2.48
N GLY A 87 -12.03 1.26 -2.60
CA GLY A 87 -11.39 1.59 -3.87
C GLY A 87 -9.89 1.36 -3.82
N THR A 88 -9.21 1.77 -4.87
CA THR A 88 -7.76 1.55 -5.03
C THR A 88 -6.89 2.22 -3.99
N HIS A 89 -7.38 3.29 -3.37
CA HIS A 89 -6.70 3.96 -2.26
C HIS A 89 -6.97 3.33 -0.88
N THR A 90 -7.94 2.44 -0.78
CA THR A 90 -8.35 1.82 0.49
C THR A 90 -7.20 1.08 1.15
N LEU A 91 -6.49 0.23 0.41
CA LEU A 91 -5.32 -0.50 0.95
C LEU A 91 -4.21 0.44 1.41
N ARG A 92 -3.97 1.51 0.66
CA ARG A 92 -2.96 2.49 1.01
C ARG A 92 -3.34 3.28 2.27
N LYS A 93 -4.60 3.69 2.41
CA LYS A 93 -5.11 4.34 3.63
C LYS A 93 -5.07 3.39 4.83
N THR A 94 -5.51 2.15 4.64
CA THR A 94 -5.51 1.11 5.67
C THR A 94 -4.09 0.84 6.19
N PHE A 95 -3.12 0.68 5.28
CA PHE A 95 -1.72 0.56 5.65
C PHE A 95 -1.26 1.75 6.50
N GLY A 96 -1.51 2.97 6.04
CA GLY A 96 -1.08 4.18 6.75
C GLY A 96 -1.71 4.32 8.12
N TYR A 97 -3.00 4.02 8.24
CA TYR A 97 -3.71 4.03 9.51
C TYR A 97 -3.09 3.06 10.53
N HIS A 98 -2.92 1.80 10.15
CA HIS A 98 -2.36 0.78 11.03
C HIS A 98 -0.88 1.01 11.35
N TYR A 99 -0.10 1.45 10.36
CA TYR A 99 1.29 1.83 10.59
C TYR A 99 1.38 2.93 11.65
N TYR A 100 0.63 4.00 11.49
CA TYR A 100 0.63 5.10 12.44
C TYR A 100 0.10 4.70 13.82
N LYS A 101 -0.98 3.92 13.90
CA LYS A 101 -1.48 3.40 15.19
C LYS A 101 -0.44 2.60 15.95
N LYS A 102 0.38 1.84 15.25
CA LYS A 102 1.43 1.00 15.83
C LYS A 102 2.70 1.78 16.19
N THR A 103 3.14 2.69 15.33
CA THR A 103 4.46 3.35 15.46
C THR A 103 4.39 4.77 15.99
N ARG A 104 3.26 5.47 15.79
CA ARG A 104 3.09 6.91 16.02
C ARG A 104 4.05 7.79 15.20
N ASP A 105 4.76 7.22 14.25
CA ASP A 105 5.74 7.90 13.41
C ASP A 105 5.10 8.45 12.13
N ILE A 106 4.51 9.64 12.25
CA ILE A 106 3.89 10.32 11.12
C ILE A 106 4.92 10.87 10.13
N ALA A 107 6.11 11.20 10.59
CA ALA A 107 7.16 11.75 9.73
C ALA A 107 7.64 10.70 8.72
N THR A 108 7.94 9.49 9.17
CA THR A 108 8.30 8.38 8.28
C THR A 108 7.15 8.04 7.33
N LEU A 109 5.91 8.00 7.81
CA LEU A 109 4.75 7.73 6.97
C LEU A 109 4.56 8.79 5.88
N MET A 110 4.81 10.06 6.20
CA MET A 110 4.80 11.16 5.23
C MET A 110 5.78 10.90 4.07
N PHE A 111 6.99 10.43 4.37
CA PHE A 111 7.97 10.04 3.36
C PHE A 111 7.53 8.81 2.55
N ILE A 112 6.99 7.78 3.21
CA ILE A 112 6.48 6.58 2.53
C ILE A 112 5.42 6.96 1.50
N PHE A 113 4.53 7.90 1.86
CA PHE A 113 3.46 8.37 0.99
C PHE A 113 3.88 9.46 0.01
N ASN A 114 5.07 10.03 0.16
CA ASN A 114 5.55 11.17 -0.60
C ASN A 114 4.60 12.39 -0.47
N HIS A 115 4.16 12.65 0.75
CA HIS A 115 3.35 13.82 1.08
C HIS A 115 4.24 14.99 1.51
N SER A 116 3.78 16.20 1.25
CA SER A 116 4.54 17.42 1.55
C SER A 116 4.42 17.90 2.99
N SER A 117 3.47 17.37 3.77
CA SER A 117 3.31 17.71 5.19
C SER A 117 2.68 16.57 6.00
N GLN A 118 2.94 16.59 7.31
CA GLN A 118 2.33 15.66 8.26
C GLN A 118 0.81 15.84 8.33
N ALA A 119 0.34 17.08 8.23
CA ALA A 119 -1.09 17.38 8.25
C ALA A 119 -1.83 16.72 7.08
N ILE A 120 -1.25 16.73 5.89
CA ILE A 120 -1.78 16.02 4.72
C ILE A 120 -1.86 14.53 4.99
N THR A 121 -0.79 13.95 5.57
CA THR A 121 -0.73 12.51 5.88
C THR A 121 -1.79 12.13 6.92
N LYS A 122 -1.91 12.88 8.01
CA LYS A 122 -2.93 12.64 9.05
C LYS A 122 -4.34 12.70 8.50
N ARG A 123 -4.65 13.70 7.70
CA ARG A 123 -5.95 13.81 7.04
C ARG A 123 -6.21 12.65 6.09
N TYR A 124 -5.19 12.26 5.33
CA TYR A 124 -5.30 11.16 4.37
C TYR A 124 -5.67 9.83 5.03
N ILE A 125 -5.11 9.55 6.21
CA ILE A 125 -5.39 8.31 6.97
C ILE A 125 -6.57 8.44 7.95
N GLY A 126 -7.18 9.60 8.08
CA GLY A 126 -8.44 9.80 8.82
C GLY A 126 -8.34 9.74 10.34
N ILE A 127 -7.21 10.14 10.94
CA ILE A 127 -7.00 10.01 12.40
C ILE A 127 -7.08 11.32 13.18
N THR A 128 -7.34 12.44 12.53
CA THR A 128 -7.16 13.78 13.13
C THR A 128 -8.05 14.03 14.34
N GLU A 129 -9.35 13.74 14.24
CA GLU A 129 -10.31 13.97 15.34
C GLU A 129 -10.17 12.92 16.44
N ASP A 130 -9.98 11.67 16.08
CA ASP A 130 -9.78 10.57 17.04
C ASP A 130 -8.56 10.81 17.93
N GLU A 131 -7.48 11.38 17.39
CA GLU A 131 -6.27 11.68 18.15
C GLU A 131 -6.48 12.83 19.11
N ILE A 132 -7.15 13.89 18.69
CA ILE A 132 -7.46 15.02 19.56
C ILE A 132 -8.30 14.54 20.74
N GLY A 133 -9.36 13.78 20.47
CA GLY A 133 -10.20 13.22 21.52
C GLY A 133 -9.45 12.27 22.46
N ALA A 134 -8.58 11.42 21.93
CA ALA A 134 -7.78 10.50 22.73
C ALA A 134 -6.74 11.23 23.60
N SER A 135 -6.10 12.26 23.05
CA SER A 135 -5.13 13.08 23.75
C SER A 135 -5.76 13.82 24.93
N LEU A 136 -6.93 14.38 24.73
CA LEU A 136 -7.65 15.14 25.77
C LEU A 136 -8.19 14.26 26.90
N ARG A 137 -8.55 13.01 26.62
CA ARG A 137 -9.08 12.09 27.66
C ARG A 137 -8.11 11.81 28.80
N GLY A 138 -6.81 11.80 28.50
CA GLY A 138 -5.76 11.56 29.51
C GLY A 138 -5.18 12.83 30.11
N PHE A 139 -5.60 14.01 29.67
CA PHE A 139 -5.04 15.28 30.10
C PHE A 139 -5.91 15.94 31.17
N LYS A 140 -5.32 16.22 32.33
CA LYS A 140 -5.95 17.01 33.43
C LYS A 140 -4.98 18.08 33.88
N LEU A 141 -5.47 19.30 34.02
CA LEU A 141 -4.72 20.41 34.61
C LEU A 141 -4.65 20.26 36.13
N GLY A 142 -3.51 20.57 36.73
CA GLY A 142 -3.37 20.70 38.17
C GLY A 142 -3.27 19.39 38.96
N VAL A 143 -2.84 18.34 38.35
CA VAL A 143 -2.66 17.05 39.02
C VAL A 143 -1.22 16.63 39.01
#